data_8dcd7a8860ac2b840750c5528dbedd7f
#
_entry.id   8dcd7a8860ac2b840750c5528dbedd7f
#
_cell.length_a   1.000
_cell.length_b   1.000
_cell.length_c   1.000
_cell.angle_alpha   90.00
_cell.angle_beta   90.00
_cell.angle_gamma   90.00
#
_symmetry.space_group_name_H-M   'P 1'
#
loop_
_entity.id
_entity.type
_entity.pdbx_description
1 polymer ?
#
loop_
_entity_poly.entity_id
_entity_poly.type
_entity_poly.pdbx_seq_one_letter_code
_entity_poly.pdbx_strand_id
1 'polypeptide(L)'
;VSEDRRLAPFIRRLNMMISRGALEGTSDDGDIQTMQVALLADETADDVERIQTYGLSTNPPAGGDALVAFVGGNRDHGVVLAVNDRGSRPKGLKSGEVVLYNDQDVRVSLTTDGDLKIATKRHVEIEATEEITIKAKTLAIEVEEAVTIIAPDGVHIDGDLVVDGDIRATGSITGAP
;
A
#
# COMPACT_ATOMS: atom_id res chain seq x y z
N VAL A 1 -39.98 -29.38 -26.04
CA VAL A 1 -39.04 -28.29 -25.75
C VAL A 1 -37.88 -28.90 -24.99
N SER A 2 -36.70 -29.00 -25.62
CA SER A 2 -35.53 -29.69 -25.00
C SER A 2 -35.15 -28.99 -23.68
N GLU A 3 -34.73 -29.78 -22.68
CA GLU A 3 -34.23 -29.25 -21.38
C GLU A 3 -33.17 -28.21 -21.56
N ASP A 4 -32.35 -28.28 -22.60
CA ASP A 4 -31.31 -27.30 -22.98
C ASP A 4 -31.86 -25.89 -23.15
N ARG A 5 -33.08 -25.70 -23.70
CA ARG A 5 -33.68 -24.37 -23.84
C ARG A 5 -34.12 -23.75 -22.53
N ARG A 6 -34.43 -24.55 -21.52
CA ARG A 6 -34.79 -24.09 -20.16
C ARG A 6 -33.56 -23.66 -19.38
N LEU A 7 -32.44 -24.34 -19.57
CA LEU A 7 -31.17 -24.06 -18.87
C LEU A 7 -30.38 -22.91 -19.52
N ALA A 8 -30.59 -22.64 -20.80
CA ALA A 8 -29.83 -21.61 -21.53
C ALA A 8 -29.82 -20.22 -20.85
N PRO A 9 -30.91 -19.70 -20.26
CA PRO A 9 -30.88 -18.42 -19.54
C PRO A 9 -30.01 -18.47 -18.28
N PHE A 10 -30.01 -19.58 -17.55
CA PHE A 10 -29.19 -19.77 -16.35
C PHE A 10 -27.72 -19.85 -16.70
N ILE A 11 -27.37 -20.61 -17.71
CA ILE A 11 -25.99 -20.74 -18.22
C ILE A 11 -25.47 -19.36 -18.67
N ARG A 12 -26.28 -18.57 -19.37
CA ARG A 12 -25.93 -17.23 -19.79
C ARG A 12 -25.64 -16.33 -18.59
N ARG A 13 -26.50 -16.32 -17.57
CA ARG A 13 -26.28 -15.53 -16.34
C ARG A 13 -25.01 -15.93 -15.63
N LEU A 14 -24.74 -17.25 -15.49
CA LEU A 14 -23.51 -17.76 -14.87
C LEU A 14 -22.27 -17.28 -15.64
N ASN A 15 -22.29 -17.35 -16.96
CA ASN A 15 -21.17 -16.91 -17.80
C ASN A 15 -20.92 -15.39 -17.74
N MET A 16 -21.94 -14.62 -17.33
CA MET A 16 -21.86 -13.16 -17.21
C MET A 16 -21.52 -12.70 -15.80
N MET A 17 -21.42 -13.58 -14.82
CA MET A 17 -21.18 -13.20 -13.41
C MET A 17 -19.80 -12.65 -13.12
N ILE A 18 -18.79 -13.04 -13.90
CA ILE A 18 -17.41 -12.59 -13.70
C ILE A 18 -16.84 -12.17 -15.05
N SER A 19 -16.26 -10.97 -15.08
CA SER A 19 -15.54 -10.46 -16.24
C SER A 19 -14.20 -9.88 -15.81
N ARG A 20 -13.25 -9.92 -16.75
CA ARG A 20 -11.97 -9.22 -16.63
C ARG A 20 -11.93 -8.11 -17.66
N GLY A 21 -11.44 -6.95 -17.24
CA GLY A 21 -11.31 -5.78 -18.11
C GLY A 21 -10.06 -4.98 -17.79
N ALA A 22 -9.86 -3.91 -18.54
CA ALA A 22 -8.83 -2.92 -18.25
C ALA A 22 -9.43 -1.76 -17.46
N LEU A 23 -8.76 -1.34 -16.39
CA LEU A 23 -9.13 -0.15 -15.64
C LEU A 23 -8.84 1.08 -16.50
N GLU A 24 -9.83 1.90 -16.78
CA GLU A 24 -9.69 3.16 -17.52
C GLU A 24 -9.56 4.36 -16.58
N GLY A 25 -10.28 4.35 -15.45
CA GLY A 25 -10.24 5.41 -14.46
C GLY A 25 -10.81 5.00 -13.12
N THR A 26 -10.52 5.81 -12.12
CA THR A 26 -11.02 5.65 -10.75
C THR A 26 -11.52 7.01 -10.25
N SER A 27 -12.70 7.06 -9.66
CA SER A 27 -13.21 8.18 -8.87
C SER A 27 -13.09 7.83 -7.37
N ASP A 28 -12.38 8.66 -6.61
CA ASP A 28 -12.04 8.44 -5.19
C ASP A 28 -12.51 9.60 -4.28
N ASP A 29 -13.43 10.44 -4.79
CA ASP A 29 -13.91 11.62 -4.08
C ASP A 29 -15.11 11.34 -3.16
N GLY A 30 -15.75 10.16 -3.28
CA GLY A 30 -16.94 9.78 -2.54
C GLY A 30 -16.66 8.82 -1.38
N ASP A 31 -17.73 8.49 -0.64
CA ASP A 31 -17.68 7.47 0.44
C ASP A 31 -17.34 6.06 -0.11
N ILE A 32 -17.63 5.83 -1.38
CA ILE A 32 -17.35 4.61 -2.11
C ILE A 32 -16.50 4.96 -3.32
N GLN A 33 -15.42 4.24 -3.52
CA GLN A 33 -14.62 4.36 -4.72
C GLN A 33 -15.31 3.70 -5.89
N THR A 34 -15.43 4.41 -7.03
CA THR A 34 -15.98 3.85 -8.27
C THR A 34 -14.93 3.80 -9.38
N MET A 35 -15.13 2.89 -10.31
CA MET A 35 -14.20 2.61 -11.38
C MET A 35 -14.89 2.55 -12.74
N GLN A 36 -14.18 3.03 -13.75
CA GLN A 36 -14.51 2.79 -15.15
C GLN A 36 -13.67 1.62 -15.66
N VAL A 37 -14.31 0.58 -16.18
CA VAL A 37 -13.66 -0.64 -16.64
C VAL A 37 -14.06 -0.95 -18.07
N ALA A 38 -13.08 -0.96 -18.98
CA ALA A 38 -13.26 -1.47 -20.33
C ALA A 38 -13.30 -3.00 -20.31
N LEU A 39 -14.43 -3.56 -20.66
CA LEU A 39 -14.68 -4.99 -20.74
C LEU A 39 -14.42 -5.52 -22.16
N LEU A 40 -14.96 -6.69 -22.50
CA LEU A 40 -14.84 -7.26 -23.84
C LEU A 40 -15.83 -6.61 -24.82
N ALA A 41 -15.46 -6.58 -26.11
CA ALA A 41 -16.33 -6.21 -27.23
C ALA A 41 -16.93 -4.77 -27.14
N ASP A 42 -16.06 -3.78 -26.90
CA ASP A 42 -16.44 -2.36 -26.83
C ASP A 42 -17.45 -2.02 -25.71
N GLU A 43 -17.56 -2.87 -24.71
CA GLU A 43 -18.36 -2.63 -23.51
C GLU A 43 -17.52 -1.93 -22.45
N THR A 44 -17.92 -0.75 -22.00
CA THR A 44 -17.38 -0.05 -20.84
C THR A 44 -18.43 -0.07 -19.73
N ALA A 45 -18.02 -0.47 -18.54
CA ALA A 45 -18.82 -0.34 -17.34
C ALA A 45 -18.34 0.88 -16.54
N ASP A 46 -19.22 1.86 -16.40
CA ASP A 46 -18.99 3.10 -15.66
C ASP A 46 -19.53 3.01 -14.24
N ASP A 47 -18.97 3.78 -13.33
CA ASP A 47 -19.39 3.91 -11.93
C ASP A 47 -19.51 2.57 -11.19
N VAL A 48 -18.65 1.62 -11.55
CA VAL A 48 -18.62 0.31 -10.90
C VAL A 48 -18.03 0.46 -9.51
N GLU A 49 -18.81 0.12 -8.48
CA GLU A 49 -18.34 0.15 -7.08
C GLU A 49 -17.12 -0.75 -6.89
N ARG A 50 -16.14 -0.26 -6.13
CA ARG A 50 -15.01 -1.08 -5.70
C ARG A 50 -15.08 -1.41 -4.23
N ILE A 51 -15.12 -2.68 -3.88
CA ILE A 51 -15.00 -3.16 -2.50
C ILE A 51 -13.52 -3.35 -2.17
N GLN A 52 -13.06 -2.71 -1.10
CA GLN A 52 -11.70 -2.84 -0.58
C GLN A 52 -11.68 -3.59 0.74
N THR A 53 -10.57 -4.26 1.01
CA THR A 53 -10.36 -4.92 2.30
C THR A 53 -10.21 -3.87 3.40
N TYR A 54 -10.94 -4.01 4.51
CA TYR A 54 -10.83 -3.11 5.65
C TYR A 54 -9.38 -2.95 6.11
N GLY A 55 -8.99 -1.70 6.34
CA GLY A 55 -7.63 -1.35 6.75
C GLY A 55 -6.62 -1.21 5.60
N LEU A 56 -7.06 -1.39 4.35
CA LEU A 56 -6.24 -1.19 3.17
C LEU A 56 -7.03 -0.41 2.11
N SER A 57 -6.65 0.84 1.88
CA SER A 57 -7.23 1.69 0.84
C SER A 57 -6.17 1.98 -0.23
N THR A 58 -6.53 1.78 -1.49
CA THR A 58 -5.62 1.96 -2.62
C THR A 58 -6.35 2.63 -3.78
N ASN A 59 -5.64 3.44 -4.55
CA ASN A 59 -6.12 4.02 -5.79
C ASN A 59 -5.18 3.58 -6.93
N PRO A 60 -5.50 2.50 -7.66
CA PRO A 60 -4.64 1.97 -8.69
C PRO A 60 -4.62 2.86 -9.93
N PRO A 61 -3.47 2.95 -10.65
CA PRO A 61 -3.38 3.69 -11.89
C PRO A 61 -4.20 3.03 -13.00
N ALA A 62 -4.64 3.84 -13.97
CA ALA A 62 -5.28 3.34 -15.19
C ALA A 62 -4.36 2.39 -15.97
N GLY A 63 -4.93 1.45 -16.70
CA GLY A 63 -4.21 0.41 -17.45
C GLY A 63 -4.06 -0.91 -16.70
N GLY A 64 -4.42 -0.96 -15.41
CA GLY A 64 -4.42 -2.20 -14.63
C GLY A 64 -5.49 -3.20 -15.09
N ASP A 65 -5.27 -4.49 -14.82
CA ASP A 65 -6.30 -5.53 -15.00
C ASP A 65 -7.33 -5.45 -13.86
N ALA A 66 -8.59 -5.26 -14.17
CA ALA A 66 -9.69 -5.28 -13.20
C ALA A 66 -10.48 -6.59 -13.29
N LEU A 67 -10.82 -7.16 -12.14
CA LEU A 67 -11.75 -8.29 -12.01
C LEU A 67 -13.08 -7.77 -11.48
N VAL A 68 -14.13 -7.89 -12.28
CA VAL A 68 -15.48 -7.40 -11.96
C VAL A 68 -16.41 -8.58 -11.75
N ALA A 69 -17.12 -8.60 -10.62
CA ALA A 69 -18.24 -9.49 -10.38
C ALA A 69 -19.55 -8.76 -10.66
N PHE A 70 -20.45 -9.41 -11.41
CA PHE A 70 -21.79 -8.91 -11.69
C PHE A 70 -22.82 -9.70 -10.88
N VAL A 71 -23.46 -9.04 -9.93
CA VAL A 71 -24.39 -9.69 -8.98
C VAL A 71 -25.56 -10.29 -9.73
N GLY A 72 -25.72 -11.62 -9.60
CA GLY A 72 -26.76 -12.37 -10.29
C GLY A 72 -26.62 -12.38 -11.83
N GLY A 73 -25.46 -12.01 -12.38
CA GLY A 73 -25.22 -11.86 -13.82
C GLY A 73 -25.89 -10.61 -14.42
N ASN A 74 -26.25 -9.64 -13.57
CA ASN A 74 -26.76 -8.34 -14.01
C ASN A 74 -25.59 -7.40 -14.31
N ARG A 75 -25.43 -6.99 -15.56
CA ARG A 75 -24.33 -6.12 -16.02
C ARG A 75 -24.39 -4.69 -15.46
N ASP A 76 -25.58 -4.23 -15.05
CA ASP A 76 -25.77 -2.93 -14.42
C ASP A 76 -25.41 -2.93 -12.92
N HIS A 77 -25.09 -4.11 -12.35
CA HIS A 77 -24.76 -4.27 -10.94
C HIS A 77 -23.41 -4.96 -10.81
N GLY A 78 -22.38 -4.23 -11.23
CA GLY A 78 -20.99 -4.67 -11.14
C GLY A 78 -20.33 -4.26 -9.84
N VAL A 79 -19.38 -5.07 -9.38
CA VAL A 79 -18.49 -4.78 -8.25
C VAL A 79 -17.07 -5.16 -8.63
N VAL A 80 -16.13 -4.23 -8.53
CA VAL A 80 -14.70 -4.51 -8.71
C VAL A 80 -14.14 -5.16 -7.46
N LEU A 81 -13.69 -6.40 -7.60
CA LEU A 81 -13.14 -7.21 -6.50
C LEU A 81 -11.63 -7.08 -6.37
N ALA A 82 -10.93 -6.88 -7.48
CA ALA A 82 -9.48 -6.76 -7.50
C ALA A 82 -9.00 -5.95 -8.71
N VAL A 83 -7.91 -5.23 -8.51
CA VAL A 83 -7.14 -4.61 -9.59
C VAL A 83 -5.69 -5.03 -9.45
N ASN A 84 -5.05 -5.38 -10.56
CA ASN A 84 -3.65 -5.74 -10.62
C ASN A 84 -2.93 -4.91 -11.68
N ASP A 85 -1.96 -4.10 -11.25
CA ASP A 85 -1.05 -3.44 -12.17
C ASP A 85 0.21 -4.28 -12.38
N ARG A 86 0.38 -4.80 -13.58
CA ARG A 86 1.53 -5.65 -13.95
C ARG A 86 2.83 -4.85 -14.06
N GLY A 87 2.74 -3.54 -14.27
CA GLY A 87 3.88 -2.65 -14.41
C GLY A 87 4.60 -2.45 -13.08
N SER A 88 3.86 -2.06 -12.05
CA SER A 88 4.39 -1.68 -10.74
C SER A 88 4.59 -2.87 -9.79
N ARG A 89 3.94 -4.01 -10.07
CA ARG A 89 4.01 -5.17 -9.19
C ARG A 89 5.45 -5.64 -8.97
N PRO A 90 5.95 -5.76 -7.72
CA PRO A 90 7.26 -6.35 -7.41
C PRO A 90 7.34 -7.79 -7.91
N LYS A 91 8.49 -8.12 -8.51
CA LYS A 91 8.76 -9.45 -9.07
C LYS A 91 9.86 -10.14 -8.28
N GLY A 92 9.92 -11.47 -8.36
CA GLY A 92 10.99 -12.26 -7.74
C GLY A 92 10.87 -12.43 -6.22
N LEU A 93 9.68 -12.22 -5.65
CA LEU A 93 9.44 -12.50 -4.22
C LEU A 93 9.61 -14.00 -3.95
N LYS A 94 10.28 -14.32 -2.85
CA LYS A 94 10.35 -15.69 -2.33
C LYS A 94 9.00 -16.08 -1.71
N SER A 95 8.75 -17.37 -1.61
CA SER A 95 7.56 -17.88 -0.94
C SER A 95 7.54 -17.41 0.52
N GLY A 96 6.44 -16.79 0.96
CA GLY A 96 6.27 -16.23 2.30
C GLY A 96 6.61 -14.74 2.43
N GLU A 97 7.21 -14.10 1.42
CA GLU A 97 7.46 -12.66 1.44
C GLU A 97 6.20 -11.85 1.12
N VAL A 98 6.04 -10.71 1.79
CA VAL A 98 4.95 -9.76 1.58
C VAL A 98 5.52 -8.37 1.32
N VAL A 99 4.96 -7.66 0.34
CA VAL A 99 5.36 -6.28 0.03
C VAL A 99 4.13 -5.42 -0.17
N LEU A 100 4.03 -4.33 0.59
CA LEU A 100 3.19 -3.18 0.25
C LEU A 100 4.02 -2.24 -0.63
N TYR A 101 3.44 -1.76 -1.71
CA TYR A 101 4.17 -0.98 -2.70
C TYR A 101 3.27 -0.01 -3.45
N ASN A 102 3.88 0.96 -4.10
CA ASN A 102 3.23 1.82 -5.10
C ASN A 102 4.07 1.86 -6.39
N ASP A 103 3.61 2.64 -7.36
CA ASP A 103 4.26 2.84 -8.67
C ASP A 103 5.55 3.70 -8.60
N GLN A 104 5.83 4.35 -7.44
CA GLN A 104 7.00 5.18 -7.19
C GLN A 104 8.16 4.43 -6.51
N ASP A 105 8.12 3.10 -6.43
CA ASP A 105 9.09 2.26 -5.71
C ASP A 105 9.15 2.48 -4.19
N VAL A 106 8.14 3.09 -3.58
CA VAL A 106 8.01 3.08 -2.13
C VAL A 106 7.54 1.71 -1.68
N ARG A 107 8.23 1.10 -0.71
CA ARG A 107 7.97 -0.29 -0.31
C ARG A 107 8.08 -0.48 1.20
N VAL A 108 7.18 -1.30 1.73
CA VAL A 108 7.27 -1.92 3.05
C VAL A 108 7.30 -3.42 2.83
N SER A 109 8.42 -4.07 3.18
CA SER A 109 8.68 -5.47 2.86
C SER A 109 8.85 -6.30 4.13
N LEU A 110 8.16 -7.43 4.18
CA LEU A 110 8.35 -8.49 5.18
C LEU A 110 9.09 -9.64 4.49
N THR A 111 10.30 -9.95 4.95
CA THR A 111 11.15 -10.96 4.32
C THR A 111 11.04 -12.32 4.99
N THR A 112 11.46 -13.38 4.32
CA THR A 112 11.53 -14.72 4.90
C THR A 112 12.58 -14.86 6.00
N ASP A 113 13.54 -13.93 6.08
CA ASP A 113 14.56 -13.88 7.13
C ASP A 113 14.06 -13.18 8.41
N GLY A 114 12.79 -12.71 8.40
CA GLY A 114 12.14 -12.05 9.53
C GLY A 114 12.39 -10.54 9.59
N ASP A 115 12.93 -9.94 8.53
CA ASP A 115 13.17 -8.50 8.48
C ASP A 115 11.92 -7.73 8.08
N LEU A 116 11.75 -6.54 8.66
CA LEU A 116 10.90 -5.47 8.14
C LEU A 116 11.80 -4.42 7.47
N LYS A 117 11.57 -4.13 6.18
CA LYS A 117 12.33 -3.12 5.42
C LYS A 117 11.38 -2.05 4.88
N ILE A 118 11.72 -0.78 5.13
CA ILE A 118 11.03 0.39 4.57
C ILE A 118 12.00 1.07 3.61
N ALA A 119 11.61 1.23 2.35
CA ALA A 119 12.43 1.86 1.33
C ALA A 119 11.64 2.93 0.58
N THR A 120 12.23 4.11 0.44
CA THR A 120 11.71 5.24 -0.32
C THR A 120 12.85 6.02 -0.98
N LYS A 121 12.54 6.74 -2.05
CA LYS A 121 13.51 7.61 -2.74
C LYS A 121 13.55 9.04 -2.17
N ARG A 122 12.69 9.37 -1.21
CA ARG A 122 12.56 10.73 -0.68
C ARG A 122 12.71 10.75 0.83
N HIS A 123 11.64 10.74 1.57
CA HIS A 123 11.67 10.85 3.03
C HIS A 123 10.69 9.86 3.68
N VAL A 124 10.96 9.56 4.92
CA VAL A 124 10.05 8.82 5.81
C VAL A 124 9.72 9.76 6.96
N GLU A 125 8.43 9.91 7.26
CA GLU A 125 7.91 10.67 8.39
C GLU A 125 7.22 9.72 9.35
N ILE A 126 7.53 9.85 10.63
CA ILE A 126 6.93 9.06 11.69
C ILE A 126 6.46 10.04 12.77
N GLU A 127 5.17 10.16 12.93
CA GLU A 127 4.54 11.01 13.93
C GLU A 127 3.77 10.17 14.96
N ALA A 128 3.90 10.54 16.23
CA ALA A 128 3.08 10.02 17.32
C ALA A 128 2.69 11.17 18.24
N THR A 129 1.43 11.21 18.67
CA THR A 129 0.94 12.25 19.58
C THR A 129 1.53 12.12 20.99
N GLU A 130 1.89 10.90 21.39
CA GLU A 130 2.37 10.63 22.76
C GLU A 130 3.82 10.15 22.76
N GLU A 131 4.12 8.98 22.23
CA GLU A 131 5.43 8.34 22.37
C GLU A 131 5.84 7.53 21.15
N ILE A 132 7.14 7.57 20.82
CA ILE A 132 7.79 6.62 19.92
C ILE A 132 8.85 5.86 20.72
N THR A 133 8.64 4.58 20.92
CA THR A 133 9.60 3.72 21.63
C THR A 133 10.35 2.81 20.64
N ILE A 134 11.68 2.85 20.65
CA ILE A 134 12.53 1.96 19.86
C ILE A 134 13.35 1.07 20.82
N LYS A 135 13.13 -0.25 20.72
CA LYS A 135 13.87 -1.23 21.54
C LYS A 135 14.61 -2.19 20.62
N ALA A 136 15.93 -2.21 20.72
CA ALA A 136 16.79 -3.08 19.93
C ALA A 136 18.07 -3.41 20.72
N LYS A 137 18.77 -4.45 20.32
CA LYS A 137 20.13 -4.73 20.83
C LYS A 137 21.11 -3.64 20.37
N THR A 138 20.91 -3.12 19.16
CA THR A 138 21.77 -2.07 18.59
C THR A 138 20.89 -1.17 17.72
N LEU A 139 21.07 0.13 17.82
CA LEU A 139 20.50 1.13 16.90
C LEU A 139 21.65 1.80 16.15
N ALA A 140 21.64 1.76 14.83
CA ALA A 140 22.56 2.49 13.97
C ALA A 140 21.78 3.58 13.21
N ILE A 141 22.32 4.80 13.21
CA ILE A 141 21.78 5.93 12.43
C ILE A 141 22.92 6.45 11.56
N GLU A 142 22.81 6.24 10.25
CA GLU A 142 23.81 6.69 9.27
C GLU A 142 23.17 7.76 8.40
N VAL A 143 23.76 8.95 8.34
CA VAL A 143 23.29 10.08 7.53
C VAL A 143 24.48 10.74 6.85
N GLU A 144 24.27 11.26 5.65
CA GLU A 144 25.33 11.93 4.87
C GLU A 144 25.59 13.36 5.32
N GLU A 145 24.59 14.05 5.90
CA GLU A 145 24.73 15.47 6.25
C GLU A 145 24.64 15.71 7.76
N ALA A 146 23.47 15.61 8.36
CA ALA A 146 23.26 15.98 9.76
C ALA A 146 22.13 15.18 10.43
N VAL A 147 22.29 14.90 11.72
CA VAL A 147 21.22 14.50 12.63
C VAL A 147 20.82 15.70 13.47
N THR A 148 19.53 16.05 13.48
CA THR A 148 18.98 17.11 14.32
C THR A 148 18.05 16.49 15.36
N ILE A 149 18.30 16.77 16.64
CA ILE A 149 17.42 16.37 17.74
C ILE A 149 16.94 17.64 18.44
N ILE A 150 15.62 17.86 18.43
CA ILE A 150 14.99 19.00 19.12
C ILE A 150 14.20 18.43 20.29
N ALA A 151 14.68 18.67 21.49
CA ALA A 151 14.07 18.21 22.74
C ALA A 151 14.09 19.36 23.76
N PRO A 152 13.00 20.17 23.89
CA PRO A 152 12.96 21.33 24.80
C PRO A 152 13.30 20.98 26.25
N ASP A 153 12.89 19.80 26.71
CA ASP A 153 13.12 19.30 28.08
C ASP A 153 14.43 18.51 28.21
N GLY A 154 15.24 18.45 27.13
CA GLY A 154 16.54 17.81 27.12
C GLY A 154 16.60 16.42 26.49
N VAL A 155 17.81 15.93 26.31
CA VAL A 155 18.14 14.58 25.85
C VAL A 155 18.88 13.85 26.97
N HIS A 156 18.36 12.72 27.40
CA HIS A 156 18.99 11.86 28.40
C HIS A 156 19.71 10.70 27.72
N ILE A 157 20.99 10.50 28.05
CA ILE A 157 21.81 9.38 27.59
C ILE A 157 22.27 8.63 28.83
N ASP A 158 21.84 7.38 28.98
CA ASP A 158 22.26 6.48 30.05
C ASP A 158 23.35 5.55 29.49
N GLY A 159 24.60 5.88 29.74
CA GLY A 159 25.79 5.21 29.22
C GLY A 159 26.85 6.21 28.74
N ASP A 160 27.89 5.67 28.10
CA ASP A 160 28.99 6.48 27.60
C ASP A 160 28.61 7.16 26.27
N LEU A 161 28.95 8.44 26.13
CA LEU A 161 28.92 9.18 24.89
C LEU A 161 30.33 9.31 24.33
N VAL A 162 30.58 8.73 23.17
CA VAL A 162 31.84 8.89 22.43
C VAL A 162 31.60 9.78 21.24
N VAL A 163 32.40 10.84 21.08
CA VAL A 163 32.33 11.79 19.97
C VAL A 163 33.71 11.87 19.30
N ASP A 164 33.75 11.48 18.02
CA ASP A 164 34.93 11.65 17.18
C ASP A 164 34.82 13.00 16.46
N GLY A 165 35.14 14.08 17.16
CA GLY A 165 35.05 15.45 16.63
C GLY A 165 34.83 16.47 17.75
N ASP A 166 34.44 17.68 17.35
CA ASP A 166 34.27 18.79 18.29
C ASP A 166 32.86 18.75 18.93
N ILE A 167 32.81 19.03 20.24
CA ILE A 167 31.57 19.31 20.96
C ILE A 167 31.46 20.81 21.15
N ARG A 168 30.40 21.43 20.64
CA ARG A 168 30.08 22.84 20.86
C ARG A 168 28.82 22.98 21.73
N ALA A 169 28.99 23.54 22.90
CA ALA A 169 27.89 23.90 23.77
C ALA A 169 27.72 25.43 23.82
N THR A 170 26.49 25.92 23.80
CA THR A 170 26.16 27.34 24.04
C THR A 170 25.92 27.65 25.50
N GLY A 171 25.83 26.62 26.35
CA GLY A 171 25.72 26.68 27.80
C GLY A 171 26.91 25.99 28.50
N SER A 172 26.76 25.71 29.79
CA SER A 172 27.80 25.05 30.57
C SER A 172 27.85 23.54 30.34
N ILE A 173 29.05 23.01 30.18
CA ILE A 173 29.31 21.57 30.30
C ILE A 173 29.79 21.31 31.74
N THR A 174 28.98 20.65 32.55
CA THR A 174 29.35 20.28 33.92
C THR A 174 29.59 18.76 33.98
N GLY A 175 30.80 18.35 34.35
CA GLY A 175 31.10 16.97 34.71
C GLY A 175 30.98 16.78 36.23
N ALA A 176 30.59 15.60 36.67
CA ALA A 176 30.79 15.22 38.06
C ALA A 176 32.29 15.03 38.32
N PRO A 177 32.84 15.42 39.50
CA PRO A 177 34.23 15.16 39.86
C PRO A 177 34.51 13.68 40.01
#